data_d577224607a5cb0be4b3850b1f432353
#
_entry.id   d577224607a5cb0be4b3850b1f432353
#
_cell.length_a   1.000
_cell.length_b   1.000
_cell.length_c   1.000
_cell.angle_alpha   90.00
_cell.angle_beta   90.00
_cell.angle_gamma   90.00
#
_symmetry.space_group_name_H-M   'P 1'
#
loop_
_entity.id
_entity.type
_entity.pdbx_description
1 polymer ?
#
loop_
_entity_poly.entity_id
_entity_poly.type
_entity_poly.pdbx_seq_one_letter_code
_entity_poly.pdbx_strand_id
1 'polypeptide(L)' 'MSLNNKILKAHHNKNLSLLVELYQEAADKVLTRQEQNYFRIQAYVYALEVGHHLTPILHEKLVKDGVEE' A
#
# COMPACT_ATOMS: atom_id res chain seq x y z
N MET A 1 -1.04 -3.72 19.05
CA MET A 1 -1.13 -2.44 18.34
C MET A 1 -2.03 -2.58 17.13
N SER A 2 -2.93 -1.64 16.90
CA SER A 2 -3.79 -1.72 15.72
C SER A 2 -3.01 -1.36 14.46
N LEU A 3 -3.49 -1.83 13.30
CA LEU A 3 -2.88 -1.50 12.03
C LEU A 3 -2.86 0.01 11.79
N ASN A 4 -3.95 0.69 12.14
CA ASN A 4 -4.04 2.14 11.99
C ASN A 4 -2.94 2.86 12.80
N ASN A 5 -2.69 2.42 14.02
CA ASN A 5 -1.64 3.00 14.85
C ASN A 5 -0.25 2.76 14.26
N LYS A 6 -0.04 1.59 13.67
CA LYS A 6 1.23 1.28 13.00
C LYS A 6 1.45 2.20 11.80
N ILE A 7 0.41 2.44 11.02
CA ILE A 7 0.49 3.34 9.87
C ILE A 7 0.80 4.76 10.31
N LEU A 8 0.11 5.25 11.34
CA LEU A 8 0.35 6.59 11.86
C LEU A 8 1.78 6.75 12.38
N LYS A 9 2.29 5.74 13.07
CA LYS A 9 3.65 5.76 13.58
C LYS A 9 4.67 5.76 12.45
N ALA A 10 4.42 4.96 11.40
CA ALA A 10 5.30 4.91 10.25
C ALA A 10 5.34 6.25 9.50
N HIS A 11 4.20 6.93 9.39
CA HIS A 11 4.15 8.29 8.82
C HIS A 11 4.96 9.27 9.67
N HIS A 12 4.78 9.21 10.99
CA HIS A 12 5.51 10.07 11.90
C HIS A 12 7.01 9.90 11.76
N ASN A 13 7.47 8.67 11.62
CA ASN A 13 8.89 8.34 11.48
C ASN A 13 9.40 8.43 10.04
N LYS A 14 8.55 8.78 9.10
CA LYS A 14 8.87 8.85 7.67
C LYS A 14 9.45 7.54 7.14
N ASN A 15 8.96 6.42 7.67
CA ASN A 15 9.41 5.09 7.27
C ASN A 15 8.58 4.61 6.08
N LEU A 16 8.96 5.05 4.88
CA LEU A 16 8.19 4.79 3.66
C LEU A 16 8.16 3.31 3.29
N SER A 17 9.27 2.59 3.50
CA SER A 17 9.30 1.15 3.23
C SER A 17 8.29 0.40 4.08
N LEU A 18 8.18 0.76 5.35
CA LEU A 18 7.21 0.15 6.25
C LEU A 18 5.79 0.52 5.84
N LEU A 19 5.57 1.75 5.38
CA LEU A 19 4.25 2.18 4.90
C LEU A 19 3.78 1.33 3.72
N VAL A 20 4.68 0.96 2.80
CA VAL A 20 4.30 0.08 1.68
C VAL A 20 3.70 -1.22 2.22
N GLU A 21 4.38 -1.85 3.16
CA GLU A 21 3.93 -3.12 3.73
C GLU A 21 2.63 -2.97 4.52
N LEU A 22 2.51 -1.89 5.30
CA LEU A 22 1.32 -1.65 6.12
C LEU A 22 0.09 -1.35 5.26
N TYR A 23 0.24 -0.57 4.21
CA TYR A 23 -0.88 -0.30 3.29
C TYR A 23 -1.27 -1.55 2.51
N GLN A 24 -0.30 -2.38 2.13
CA GLN A 24 -0.60 -3.66 1.49
C GLN A 24 -1.40 -4.56 2.44
N GLU A 25 -1.02 -4.61 3.71
CA GLU A 25 -1.75 -5.37 4.71
C GLU A 25 -3.18 -4.82 4.88
N ALA A 26 -3.32 -3.50 4.91
CA ALA A 26 -4.64 -2.87 5.00
C ALA A 26 -5.51 -3.24 3.80
N ALA A 27 -4.95 -3.26 2.60
CA ALA A 27 -5.68 -3.66 1.40
C ALA A 27 -6.22 -5.07 1.51
N ASP A 28 -5.44 -5.97 2.10
CA ASP A 28 -5.84 -7.37 2.24
C ASP A 28 -6.94 -7.57 3.29
N LYS A 29 -7.13 -6.62 4.19
CA LYS A 29 -8.09 -6.74 5.29
C LYS A 29 -9.44 -6.09 5.03
N VAL A 30 -9.56 -5.23 4.01
CA VAL A 30 -10.83 -4.57 3.72
C VAL A 30 -11.68 -5.44 2.80
N LEU A 31 -13.01 -5.24 2.87
CA LEU A 31 -13.97 -6.11 2.18
C LEU A 31 -14.30 -5.66 0.78
N THR A 32 -14.22 -4.38 0.47
CA THR A 32 -14.60 -3.87 -0.85
C THR A 32 -13.39 -3.70 -1.75
N ARG A 33 -13.60 -3.93 -3.05
CA ARG A 33 -12.54 -3.73 -4.04
C ARG A 33 -12.09 -2.26 -4.09
N GLN A 34 -13.03 -1.34 -3.92
CA GLN A 34 -12.73 0.09 -3.94
C GLN A 34 -11.75 0.45 -2.84
N GLU A 35 -11.99 -0.03 -1.61
CA GLU A 35 -11.09 0.21 -0.50
C GLU A 35 -9.74 -0.48 -0.69
N GLN A 36 -9.76 -1.71 -1.22
CA GLN A 36 -8.52 -2.44 -1.52
C GLN A 36 -7.65 -1.64 -2.49
N ASN A 37 -8.26 -1.12 -3.56
CA ASN A 37 -7.53 -0.35 -4.56
C ASN A 37 -7.01 0.96 -3.98
N TYR A 38 -7.79 1.61 -3.11
CA TYR A 38 -7.32 2.82 -2.44
C TYR A 38 -6.01 2.57 -1.68
N PHE A 39 -5.99 1.50 -0.86
CA PHE A 39 -4.80 1.19 -0.08
C PHE A 39 -3.64 0.71 -0.95
N ARG A 40 -3.92 -0.03 -2.02
CA ARG A 40 -2.88 -0.46 -2.96
C ARG A 40 -2.25 0.71 -3.69
N ILE A 41 -3.05 1.71 -4.06
CA ILE A 41 -2.53 2.92 -4.69
C ILE A 41 -1.57 3.63 -3.73
N GLN A 42 -1.95 3.76 -2.46
CA GLN A 42 -1.07 4.38 -1.47
C GLN A 42 0.24 3.61 -1.33
N ALA A 43 0.16 2.28 -1.23
CA ALA A 43 1.34 1.44 -1.14
C ALA A 43 2.23 1.60 -2.38
N TYR A 44 1.63 1.64 -3.56
CA TYR A 44 2.36 1.78 -4.81
C TYR A 44 3.11 3.11 -4.89
N VAL A 45 2.46 4.20 -4.50
CA VAL A 45 3.09 5.53 -4.51
C VAL A 45 4.34 5.52 -3.64
N TYR A 46 4.23 5.00 -2.42
CA TYR A 46 5.39 4.94 -1.52
C TYR A 46 6.45 3.96 -2.02
N ALA A 47 6.02 2.85 -2.63
CA ALA A 47 6.96 1.88 -3.19
C ALA A 47 7.80 2.48 -4.31
N LEU A 48 7.18 3.30 -5.16
CA LEU A 48 7.90 4.00 -6.22
C LEU A 48 8.95 4.96 -5.65
N GLU A 49 8.60 5.68 -4.58
CA GLU A 49 9.52 6.63 -3.96
C GLU A 49 10.78 5.99 -3.42
N VAL A 50 10.66 4.79 -2.84
CA VAL A 50 11.79 4.12 -2.20
C VAL A 50 12.39 3.00 -3.03
N GLY A 51 11.84 2.72 -4.23
CA GLY A 51 12.30 1.60 -5.03
C GLY A 51 12.05 0.26 -4.35
N HIS A 52 10.89 0.12 -3.68
CA HIS A 52 10.56 -1.08 -2.91
C HIS A 52 10.42 -2.31 -3.81
N HIS A 53 10.82 -3.47 -3.31
CA HIS A 53 10.77 -4.71 -4.08
C HIS A 53 9.34 -5.14 -4.45
N LEU A 54 8.32 -4.65 -3.75
CA LEU A 54 6.93 -4.94 -4.07
C LEU A 54 6.35 -4.07 -5.19
N THR A 55 7.11 -3.09 -5.69
CA THR A 55 6.62 -2.17 -6.72
C THR A 55 6.05 -2.89 -7.94
N PRO A 56 6.76 -3.86 -8.56
CA PRO A 56 6.21 -4.56 -9.73
C PRO A 56 4.96 -5.37 -9.38
N ILE A 57 4.91 -5.96 -8.20
CA ILE A 57 3.76 -6.76 -7.75
C ILE A 57 2.54 -5.87 -7.55
N LEU A 58 2.73 -4.70 -6.91
CA LEU A 58 1.65 -3.75 -6.69
C LEU A 58 1.12 -3.20 -8.00
N HIS A 59 2.00 -2.86 -8.93
CA HIS A 59 1.60 -2.38 -10.24
C HIS A 59 0.77 -3.43 -10.98
N GLU A 60 1.21 -4.68 -10.95
CA GLU A 60 0.49 -5.78 -11.60
C GLU A 60 -0.90 -5.94 -11.03
N LYS A 61 -1.05 -5.88 -9.71
CA LYS A 61 -2.37 -5.98 -9.06
C LYS A 61 -3.29 -4.84 -9.46
N LEU A 62 -2.77 -3.62 -9.54
CA LEU A 62 -3.56 -2.45 -9.93
C LEU A 62 -3.99 -2.53 -11.40
N VAL A 63 -3.10 -2.99 -12.28
CA VAL A 63 -3.42 -3.20 -13.69
C VAL A 63 -4.54 -4.24 -13.82
N LYS A 64 -4.43 -5.33 -13.09
CA LYS A 64 -5.38 -6.43 -13.13
C LYS A 64 -6.77 -5.97 -12.69
N ASP A 65 -6.85 -5.04 -11.74
CA ASP A 65 -8.12 -4.48 -11.27
C ASP A 65 -8.60 -3.31 -12.11
N GLY A 66 -7.88 -2.94 -13.17
CA GLY A 66 -8.26 -1.86 -14.06
C GLY A 66 -8.02 -0.46 -13.51
N VAL A 67 -7.21 -0.33 -12.46
CA VAL A 67 -6.89 0.96 -11.84
C VAL A 67 -5.73 1.65 -12.54
N GLU A 68 -4.75 0.85 -13.02
CA GLU A 68 -3.59 1.33 -13.76
C GLU A 68 -3.54 0.65 -15.11
N GLU A 69 -2.85 1.26 -16.03
CA GLU A 69 -2.64 0.68 -17.36
C GLU A 69 -1.24 0.11 -17.54
#